data_5efcc4f7a7fe31e0433a9962d4df9d4e
#
_entry.id   5efcc4f7a7fe31e0433a9962d4df9d4e
#
_cell.length_a   1.000
_cell.length_b   1.000
_cell.length_c   1.000
_cell.angle_alpha   90.00
_cell.angle_beta   90.00
_cell.angle_gamma   90.00
#
_symmetry.space_group_name_H-M   'P 1'
#
loop_
_entity.id
_entity.type
_entity.pdbx_description
1 polymer ?
#
loop_
_entity_poly.entity_id
_entity_poly.type
_entity_poly.pdbx_seq_one_letter_code
_entity_poly.pdbx_strand_id
1 'polypeptide(L)'
;MLVIATFNVCNLGAHASPTRLARLGVIIARDLGSPDIIALQEIMAEGPVLAGGQVPADAAYQALIAAIGAAGGPSYVFREIPPLADQDGGMAGANIRVGLLFNPARVAFPDRGHAGPEDKVGIRYHDRQPSLTLNPGRIAPMHPAFAGDNRHHWVPSRKMLASEFVIGGRRLFVIVCHFKSMRSSTRRDEDYAKKQRHAQAEIIHDFATDLLACDPQAAIVLLGDLNDVPDSKTLKLLKGEQFHNLLDDLPCGQSYTRRHGSQPQALD
;
A
#
# COMPACT_ATOMS: atom_id res chain seq x y z
N MET A 1 -22.34 -2.75 -5.59
CA MET A 1 -21.53 -2.58 -4.38
C MET A 1 -20.08 -2.58 -4.83
N LEU A 2 -19.23 -1.68 -4.29
CA LEU A 2 -17.77 -1.64 -4.48
C LEU A 2 -17.12 -2.46 -3.37
N VAL A 3 -16.19 -3.33 -3.72
CA VAL A 3 -15.42 -4.13 -2.76
C VAL A 3 -13.94 -3.76 -2.89
N ILE A 4 -13.33 -3.36 -1.77
CA ILE A 4 -11.91 -3.01 -1.67
C ILE A 4 -11.27 -3.92 -0.63
N ALA A 5 -10.10 -4.47 -0.92
CA ALA A 5 -9.36 -5.32 -0.01
C ALA A 5 -7.91 -4.86 0.14
N THR A 6 -7.30 -5.19 1.26
CA THR A 6 -5.86 -5.15 1.45
C THR A 6 -5.34 -6.57 1.67
N PHE A 7 -4.17 -6.89 1.15
CA PHE A 7 -3.59 -8.22 1.29
C PHE A 7 -2.06 -8.18 1.23
N ASN A 8 -1.44 -8.42 2.39
CA ASN A 8 0.00 -8.66 2.44
C ASN A 8 0.28 -10.08 1.93
N VAL A 9 0.93 -10.20 0.78
CA VAL A 9 1.20 -11.48 0.12
C VAL A 9 2.50 -12.15 0.57
N CYS A 10 3.15 -11.62 1.61
CA CYS A 10 4.29 -12.23 2.30
C CYS A 10 5.46 -12.55 1.36
N ASN A 11 6.16 -11.54 0.85
CA ASN A 11 7.34 -11.68 -0.02
C ASN A 11 7.05 -12.52 -1.28
N LEU A 12 6.06 -12.10 -2.06
CA LEU A 12 5.71 -12.76 -3.31
C LEU A 12 6.62 -12.30 -4.45
N GLY A 13 7.51 -13.17 -4.90
CA GLY A 13 8.35 -12.98 -6.09
C GLY A 13 7.87 -13.79 -7.29
N ALA A 14 8.50 -13.56 -8.44
CA ALA A 14 8.20 -14.22 -9.71
C ALA A 14 8.42 -15.75 -9.66
N HIS A 15 9.31 -16.23 -8.80
CA HIS A 15 9.65 -17.64 -8.62
C HIS A 15 8.86 -18.32 -7.50
N ALA A 16 7.75 -17.74 -7.04
CA ALA A 16 6.87 -18.38 -6.07
C ALA A 16 6.36 -19.74 -6.61
N SER A 17 6.29 -20.74 -5.73
CA SER A 17 5.86 -22.07 -6.15
C SER A 17 4.44 -22.07 -6.74
N PRO A 18 4.15 -22.92 -7.73
CA PRO A 18 2.80 -23.02 -8.33
C PRO A 18 1.71 -23.26 -7.27
N THR A 19 2.01 -24.06 -6.26
CA THR A 19 1.07 -24.34 -5.14
C THR A 19 0.76 -23.06 -4.36
N ARG A 20 1.77 -22.23 -4.08
CA ARG A 20 1.56 -20.94 -3.37
C ARG A 20 0.73 -19.99 -4.22
N LEU A 21 1.07 -19.83 -5.49
CA LEU A 21 0.32 -18.98 -6.41
C LEU A 21 -1.13 -19.43 -6.52
N ALA A 22 -1.39 -20.73 -6.70
CA ALA A 22 -2.74 -21.27 -6.76
C ALA A 22 -3.54 -20.96 -5.49
N ARG A 23 -2.93 -21.10 -4.30
CA ARG A 23 -3.59 -20.76 -3.02
C ARG A 23 -3.92 -19.28 -2.92
N LEU A 24 -2.99 -18.38 -3.29
CA LEU A 24 -3.24 -16.94 -3.32
C LEU A 24 -4.36 -16.60 -4.30
N GLY A 25 -4.36 -17.22 -5.48
CA GLY A 25 -5.43 -17.08 -6.48
C GLY A 25 -6.80 -17.47 -5.93
N VAL A 26 -6.90 -18.61 -5.23
CA VAL A 26 -8.15 -19.05 -4.58
C VAL A 26 -8.60 -18.09 -3.50
N ILE A 27 -7.70 -17.65 -2.62
CA ILE A 27 -8.02 -16.68 -1.57
C ILE A 27 -8.61 -15.40 -2.18
N ILE A 28 -7.95 -14.82 -3.20
CA ILE A 28 -8.42 -13.58 -3.81
C ILE A 28 -9.74 -13.79 -4.57
N ALA A 29 -9.83 -14.86 -5.37
CA ALA A 29 -11.00 -15.08 -6.21
C ALA A 29 -12.25 -15.50 -5.42
N ARG A 30 -12.08 -16.31 -4.37
CA ARG A 30 -13.19 -16.94 -3.65
C ARG A 30 -13.38 -16.39 -2.25
N ASP A 31 -12.33 -16.39 -1.42
CA ASP A 31 -12.47 -16.06 -0.01
C ASP A 31 -12.66 -14.53 0.16
N LEU A 32 -11.94 -13.71 -0.61
CA LEU A 32 -12.14 -12.26 -0.69
C LEU A 32 -13.26 -11.84 -1.66
N GLY A 33 -13.84 -12.78 -2.40
CA GLY A 33 -14.95 -12.52 -3.33
C GLY A 33 -14.60 -11.67 -4.55
N SER A 34 -13.35 -11.77 -5.06
CA SER A 34 -12.89 -11.00 -6.23
C SER A 34 -13.07 -9.50 -6.07
N PRO A 35 -12.38 -8.83 -5.14
CA PRO A 35 -12.56 -7.39 -4.89
C PRO A 35 -12.33 -6.54 -6.15
N ASP A 36 -13.02 -5.41 -6.25
CA ASP A 36 -12.87 -4.48 -7.37
C ASP A 36 -11.49 -3.80 -7.36
N ILE A 37 -10.94 -3.56 -6.14
CA ILE A 37 -9.60 -2.99 -5.91
C ILE A 37 -8.91 -3.79 -4.80
N ILE A 38 -7.64 -4.13 -4.99
CA ILE A 38 -6.83 -4.85 -4.00
C ILE A 38 -5.52 -4.09 -3.79
N ALA A 39 -5.30 -3.61 -2.58
CA ALA A 39 -4.00 -3.08 -2.15
C ALA A 39 -3.08 -4.24 -1.76
N LEU A 40 -1.93 -4.35 -2.41
CA LEU A 40 -0.96 -5.41 -2.18
C LEU A 40 0.27 -4.88 -1.44
N GLN A 41 0.77 -5.67 -0.50
CA GLN A 41 2.03 -5.44 0.20
C GLN A 41 2.95 -6.65 0.00
N GLU A 42 4.24 -6.42 0.06
CA GLU A 42 5.29 -7.43 -0.06
C GLU A 42 5.33 -8.17 -1.40
N ILE A 43 5.02 -7.48 -2.50
CA ILE A 43 5.47 -7.93 -3.81
C ILE A 43 6.97 -7.73 -3.90
N MET A 44 7.72 -8.78 -4.28
CA MET A 44 9.16 -8.77 -4.46
C MET A 44 9.56 -8.64 -5.93
N ALA A 45 10.71 -8.03 -6.18
CA ALA A 45 11.38 -8.10 -7.47
C ALA A 45 12.67 -8.88 -7.34
N GLU A 46 12.82 -9.88 -8.16
CA GLU A 46 14.00 -10.75 -8.29
C GLU A 46 14.70 -10.55 -9.64
N GLY A 47 14.30 -9.51 -10.35
CA GLY A 47 14.82 -9.19 -11.69
C GLY A 47 16.06 -8.28 -11.66
N PRO A 48 16.65 -8.06 -12.82
CA PRO A 48 17.82 -7.18 -12.93
C PRO A 48 17.47 -5.73 -12.59
N VAL A 49 18.43 -5.01 -12.05
CA VAL A 49 18.34 -3.56 -11.89
C VAL A 49 18.40 -2.92 -13.27
N LEU A 50 17.42 -2.08 -13.60
CA LEU A 50 17.37 -1.35 -14.85
C LEU A 50 18.45 -0.24 -14.89
N ALA A 51 18.74 0.30 -16.08
CA ALA A 51 19.72 1.37 -16.25
C ALA A 51 19.47 2.61 -15.37
N GLY A 52 18.21 2.88 -15.01
CA GLY A 52 17.82 3.94 -14.07
C GLY A 52 17.87 3.56 -12.59
N GLY A 53 18.40 2.39 -12.25
CA GLY A 53 18.47 1.91 -10.88
C GLY A 53 17.17 1.28 -10.33
N GLN A 54 16.11 1.28 -11.12
CA GLN A 54 14.81 0.74 -10.74
C GLN A 54 14.76 -0.79 -10.86
N VAL A 55 13.93 -1.40 -10.02
CA VAL A 55 13.72 -2.86 -9.99
C VAL A 55 12.23 -3.17 -10.14
N PRO A 56 11.71 -3.39 -11.38
CA PRO A 56 10.30 -3.71 -11.61
C PRO A 56 9.95 -5.12 -11.13
N ALA A 57 8.66 -5.34 -10.80
CA ALA A 57 8.14 -6.63 -10.32
C ALA A 57 7.04 -7.21 -11.23
N ASP A 58 7.01 -6.82 -12.50
CA ASP A 58 5.97 -7.20 -13.47
C ASP A 58 5.68 -8.70 -13.48
N ALA A 59 6.74 -9.52 -13.47
CA ALA A 59 6.59 -10.98 -13.49
C ALA A 59 5.84 -11.52 -12.26
N ALA A 60 6.06 -10.94 -11.06
CA ALA A 60 5.36 -11.35 -9.85
C ALA A 60 3.87 -10.96 -9.90
N TYR A 61 3.56 -9.75 -10.37
CA TYR A 61 2.16 -9.33 -10.59
C TYR A 61 1.46 -10.19 -11.63
N GLN A 62 2.09 -10.44 -12.76
CA GLN A 62 1.51 -11.27 -13.84
C GLN A 62 1.25 -12.71 -13.38
N ALA A 63 2.18 -13.30 -12.62
CA ALA A 63 2.01 -14.64 -12.05
C ALA A 63 0.81 -14.69 -11.09
N LEU A 64 0.65 -13.66 -10.23
CA LEU A 64 -0.49 -13.58 -9.32
C LEU A 64 -1.81 -13.40 -10.08
N ILE A 65 -1.86 -12.50 -11.07
CA ILE A 65 -3.06 -12.27 -11.91
C ILE A 65 -3.46 -13.54 -12.65
N ALA A 66 -2.50 -14.27 -13.22
CA ALA A 66 -2.77 -15.53 -13.89
C ALA A 66 -3.34 -16.58 -12.92
N ALA A 67 -2.82 -16.66 -11.69
CA ALA A 67 -3.32 -17.55 -10.66
C ALA A 67 -4.74 -17.18 -10.21
N ILE A 68 -5.07 -15.90 -10.11
CA ILE A 68 -6.42 -15.42 -9.80
C ILE A 68 -7.39 -15.84 -10.92
N GLY A 69 -7.02 -15.62 -12.19
CA GLY A 69 -7.80 -16.03 -13.34
C GLY A 69 -8.05 -17.54 -13.39
N ALA A 70 -7.00 -18.34 -13.10
CA ALA A 70 -7.12 -19.81 -13.02
C ALA A 70 -8.07 -20.28 -11.89
N ALA A 71 -8.21 -19.48 -10.83
CA ALA A 71 -9.15 -19.73 -9.73
C ALA A 71 -10.60 -19.27 -10.02
N GLY A 72 -10.85 -18.68 -11.21
CA GLY A 72 -12.15 -18.16 -11.63
C GLY A 72 -12.38 -16.67 -11.30
N GLY A 73 -11.34 -15.96 -10.90
CA GLY A 73 -11.42 -14.50 -10.66
C GLY A 73 -11.38 -13.70 -11.96
N PRO A 74 -11.62 -12.38 -11.90
CA PRO A 74 -11.60 -11.50 -13.07
C PRO A 74 -10.18 -11.23 -13.55
N SER A 75 -10.08 -10.68 -14.77
CA SER A 75 -8.81 -10.18 -15.31
C SER A 75 -8.46 -8.86 -14.62
N TYR A 76 -7.52 -8.92 -13.70
CA TYR A 76 -6.99 -7.73 -13.02
C TYR A 76 -5.91 -7.02 -13.86
N VAL A 77 -5.78 -5.73 -13.61
CA VAL A 77 -4.66 -4.89 -14.05
C VAL A 77 -3.93 -4.43 -12.81
N PHE A 78 -2.60 -4.31 -12.87
CA PHE A 78 -1.81 -3.80 -11.75
C PHE A 78 -1.26 -2.39 -11.99
N ARG A 79 -0.97 -1.69 -10.89
CA ARG A 79 -0.20 -0.45 -10.87
C ARG A 79 0.77 -0.50 -9.70
N GLU A 80 2.02 -0.13 -9.98
CA GLU A 80 3.08 0.09 -9.00
C GLU A 80 3.98 1.25 -9.43
N ILE A 81 4.88 1.67 -8.58
CA ILE A 81 6.04 2.50 -8.93
C ILE A 81 7.28 1.71 -8.51
N PRO A 82 8.07 1.20 -9.47
CA PRO A 82 9.26 0.42 -9.15
C PRO A 82 10.23 1.22 -8.27
N PRO A 83 10.71 0.67 -7.14
CA PRO A 83 11.69 1.33 -6.30
C PRO A 83 13.08 1.33 -6.95
N LEU A 84 13.98 2.18 -6.46
CA LEU A 84 15.41 1.99 -6.62
C LEU A 84 15.84 0.75 -5.82
N ALA A 85 16.91 0.08 -6.29
CA ALA A 85 17.43 -1.11 -5.63
C ALA A 85 17.70 -0.86 -4.13
N ASP A 86 17.18 -1.73 -3.28
CA ASP A 86 17.30 -1.71 -1.83
C ASP A 86 16.79 -0.43 -1.12
N GLN A 87 15.94 0.36 -1.78
CA GLN A 87 15.43 1.62 -1.22
C GLN A 87 14.03 1.52 -0.60
N ASP A 88 13.26 0.46 -0.87
CA ASP A 88 11.91 0.30 -0.31
C ASP A 88 11.81 -0.73 0.83
N GLY A 89 12.81 -1.53 1.06
CA GLY A 89 12.93 -2.42 2.22
C GLY A 89 12.75 -3.91 1.90
N GLY A 90 12.63 -4.69 2.96
CA GLY A 90 12.77 -6.13 2.93
C GLY A 90 14.20 -6.58 3.24
N MET A 91 14.54 -7.82 2.91
CA MET A 91 15.91 -8.30 2.87
C MET A 91 16.65 -7.63 1.70
N ALA A 92 17.97 -7.52 1.78
CA ALA A 92 18.78 -7.04 0.68
C ALA A 92 18.44 -7.80 -0.62
N GLY A 93 18.21 -7.06 -1.70
CA GLY A 93 17.81 -7.61 -2.99
C GLY A 93 16.33 -8.00 -3.13
N ALA A 94 15.54 -8.02 -2.06
CA ALA A 94 14.11 -8.38 -2.14
C ALA A 94 13.25 -7.26 -2.75
N ASN A 95 13.62 -6.01 -2.52
CA ASN A 95 12.95 -4.84 -3.08
C ASN A 95 11.43 -4.87 -2.92
N ILE A 96 10.93 -5.25 -1.73
CA ILE A 96 9.49 -5.34 -1.47
C ILE A 96 8.83 -3.97 -1.58
N ARG A 97 7.64 -3.96 -2.14
CA ARG A 97 6.89 -2.74 -2.42
C ARG A 97 5.40 -2.90 -2.18
N VAL A 98 4.70 -1.81 -2.25
CA VAL A 98 3.25 -1.75 -2.34
C VAL A 98 2.81 -1.59 -3.79
N GLY A 99 1.63 -2.08 -4.10
CA GLY A 99 0.99 -1.91 -5.40
C GLY A 99 -0.48 -2.18 -5.34
N LEU A 100 -1.14 -2.12 -6.48
CA LEU A 100 -2.59 -2.29 -6.63
C LEU A 100 -2.90 -3.30 -7.72
N LEU A 101 -3.92 -4.13 -7.47
CA LEU A 101 -4.69 -4.77 -8.53
C LEU A 101 -6.07 -4.11 -8.59
N PHE A 102 -6.63 -4.00 -9.78
CA PHE A 102 -8.01 -3.56 -9.94
C PHE A 102 -8.68 -4.23 -11.14
N ASN A 103 -10.00 -4.40 -11.05
CA ASN A 103 -10.83 -4.94 -12.12
C ASN A 103 -11.26 -3.80 -13.07
N PRO A 104 -10.70 -3.69 -14.28
CA PRO A 104 -10.98 -2.58 -15.18
C PRO A 104 -12.42 -2.59 -15.74
N ALA A 105 -13.15 -3.71 -15.61
CA ALA A 105 -14.58 -3.76 -15.96
C ALA A 105 -15.47 -3.10 -14.89
N ARG A 106 -14.94 -2.84 -13.69
CA ARG A 106 -15.70 -2.33 -12.55
C ARG A 106 -15.28 -0.92 -12.15
N VAL A 107 -13.99 -0.59 -12.29
CA VAL A 107 -13.43 0.69 -11.88
C VAL A 107 -12.52 1.23 -12.97
N ALA A 108 -12.57 2.52 -13.22
CA ALA A 108 -11.64 3.19 -14.14
C ALA A 108 -10.45 3.73 -13.37
N PHE A 109 -9.25 3.55 -13.92
CA PHE A 109 -8.00 4.11 -13.40
C PHE A 109 -7.46 5.13 -14.41
N PRO A 110 -7.61 6.43 -14.16
CA PRO A 110 -7.11 7.47 -15.05
C PRO A 110 -5.61 7.65 -14.87
N ASP A 111 -4.79 6.87 -15.60
CA ASP A 111 -3.33 7.03 -15.59
C ASP A 111 -2.94 8.49 -15.85
N ARG A 112 -1.99 9.01 -15.05
CA ARG A 112 -1.53 10.38 -15.19
C ARG A 112 -0.05 10.53 -14.89
N GLY A 113 0.70 10.93 -15.91
CA GLY A 113 2.15 11.04 -15.85
C GLY A 113 2.85 9.69 -15.69
N HIS A 114 4.16 9.76 -15.48
CA HIS A 114 5.01 8.61 -15.19
C HIS A 114 5.83 8.95 -13.94
N ALA A 115 5.37 8.48 -12.79
CA ALA A 115 6.07 8.71 -11.54
C ALA A 115 7.33 7.85 -11.45
N GLY A 116 8.46 8.48 -11.26
CA GLY A 116 9.70 7.81 -10.88
C GLY A 116 9.73 7.43 -9.39
N PRO A 117 10.76 6.71 -8.96
CA PRO A 117 10.87 6.21 -7.58
C PRO A 117 10.97 7.31 -6.52
N GLU A 118 11.40 8.51 -6.89
CA GLU A 118 11.61 9.66 -6.01
C GLU A 118 10.61 10.80 -6.27
N ASP A 119 9.72 10.65 -7.26
CA ASP A 119 8.75 11.68 -7.59
C ASP A 119 7.64 11.74 -6.54
N LYS A 120 7.41 12.95 -6.02
CA LYS A 120 6.34 13.21 -5.06
C LYS A 120 5.04 13.54 -5.78
N VAL A 121 3.97 12.83 -5.43
CA VAL A 121 2.62 13.19 -5.86
C VAL A 121 2.14 14.44 -5.11
N GLY A 122 1.45 15.31 -5.83
CA GLY A 122 0.73 16.45 -5.29
C GLY A 122 -0.76 16.35 -5.61
N ILE A 123 -1.51 17.34 -5.15
CA ILE A 123 -2.94 17.49 -5.39
C ILE A 123 -3.14 18.67 -6.33
N ARG A 124 -3.96 18.48 -7.38
CA ARG A 124 -4.48 19.53 -8.24
C ARG A 124 -5.93 19.77 -7.90
N TYR A 125 -6.32 21.02 -7.88
CA TYR A 125 -7.71 21.41 -7.73
C TYR A 125 -8.18 22.01 -9.06
N HIS A 126 -9.07 21.31 -9.73
CA HIS A 126 -9.66 21.75 -10.99
C HIS A 126 -11.15 21.39 -11.01
N ASP A 127 -11.99 22.31 -11.49
CA ASP A 127 -13.45 22.14 -11.57
C ASP A 127 -14.09 21.74 -10.22
N ARG A 128 -13.61 22.29 -9.12
CA ARG A 128 -14.06 22.02 -7.74
C ARG A 128 -13.86 20.57 -7.30
N GLN A 129 -12.97 19.83 -7.95
CA GLN A 129 -12.65 18.47 -7.58
C GLN A 129 -11.13 18.30 -7.45
N PRO A 130 -10.65 17.65 -6.37
CA PRO A 130 -9.25 17.29 -6.26
C PRO A 130 -8.91 16.19 -7.27
N SER A 131 -7.67 16.21 -7.75
CA SER A 131 -7.07 15.12 -8.51
C SER A 131 -5.59 15.02 -8.20
N LEU A 132 -5.02 13.83 -8.36
CA LEU A 132 -3.60 13.63 -8.16
C LEU A 132 -2.79 14.23 -9.32
N THR A 133 -1.60 14.79 -9.04
CA THR A 133 -0.69 15.26 -10.10
C THR A 133 -0.06 14.12 -10.88
N LEU A 134 0.14 12.98 -10.21
CA LEU A 134 0.63 11.70 -10.73
C LEU A 134 -0.33 10.60 -10.29
N ASN A 135 -0.70 9.68 -11.18
CA ASN A 135 -1.58 8.56 -10.84
C ASN A 135 -1.12 7.28 -11.55
N PRO A 136 -0.54 6.30 -10.81
CA PRO A 136 -0.26 6.35 -9.37
C PRO A 136 0.87 7.32 -9.02
N GLY A 137 0.98 7.71 -7.74
CA GLY A 137 2.05 8.56 -7.27
C GLY A 137 2.53 8.22 -5.86
N ARG A 138 3.78 8.53 -5.50
CA ARG A 138 4.33 8.31 -4.16
C ARG A 138 4.09 9.52 -3.26
N ILE A 139 3.58 9.27 -2.05
CA ILE A 139 3.42 10.31 -1.04
C ILE A 139 4.75 10.47 -0.30
N ALA A 140 5.37 11.66 -0.43
CA ALA A 140 6.61 12.02 0.23
C ALA A 140 7.65 10.89 0.24
N PRO A 141 8.25 10.53 -0.92
CA PRO A 141 9.26 9.47 -1.00
C PRO A 141 10.48 9.73 -0.09
N MET A 142 10.66 10.98 0.31
CA MET A 142 11.62 11.43 1.33
C MET A 142 10.89 12.20 2.43
N HIS A 143 11.13 11.88 3.70
CA HIS A 143 10.51 12.60 4.81
C HIS A 143 11.42 13.74 5.33
N PRO A 144 10.91 14.97 5.45
CA PRO A 144 11.71 16.12 5.89
C PRO A 144 12.35 15.96 7.27
N ALA A 145 11.69 15.27 8.21
CA ALA A 145 12.21 15.03 9.54
C ALA A 145 13.49 14.17 9.59
N PHE A 146 13.80 13.48 8.48
CA PHE A 146 15.00 12.66 8.35
C PHE A 146 16.04 13.29 7.40
N ALA A 147 15.71 14.40 6.74
CA ALA A 147 16.63 15.08 5.85
C ALA A 147 17.86 15.57 6.64
N GLY A 148 19.04 15.20 6.18
CA GLY A 148 20.30 15.57 6.83
C GLY A 148 20.69 14.76 8.07
N ASP A 149 19.88 13.81 8.52
CA ASP A 149 20.20 12.91 9.63
C ASP A 149 20.73 11.57 9.10
N ASN A 150 22.04 11.45 8.99
CA ASN A 150 22.70 10.23 8.52
C ASN A 150 22.46 8.99 9.40
N ARG A 151 21.92 9.16 10.60
CA ARG A 151 21.62 8.07 11.53
C ARG A 151 20.18 7.57 11.44
N HIS A 152 19.33 8.32 10.77
CA HIS A 152 17.89 8.10 10.69
C HIS A 152 17.37 8.31 9.28
N HIS A 153 18.02 7.72 8.29
CA HIS A 153 17.51 7.75 6.92
C HIS A 153 16.14 7.12 6.82
N TRP A 154 15.28 7.71 5.96
CA TRP A 154 13.99 7.15 5.56
C TRP A 154 14.13 5.81 4.81
N VAL A 155 15.33 5.31 4.69
CA VAL A 155 15.74 4.18 3.87
C VAL A 155 16.21 3.02 4.75
N PRO A 156 15.94 1.78 4.35
CA PRO A 156 14.94 1.35 3.38
C PRO A 156 13.53 1.39 4.00
N SER A 157 12.58 1.94 3.26
CA SER A 157 11.20 2.04 3.70
C SER A 157 10.27 1.96 2.50
N ARG A 158 9.19 1.19 2.61
CA ARG A 158 8.17 1.12 1.59
C ARG A 158 7.52 2.47 1.47
N LYS A 159 7.48 3.01 0.23
CA LYS A 159 6.91 4.32 -0.04
C LYS A 159 5.39 4.16 -0.24
N MET A 160 4.61 5.00 0.44
CA MET A 160 3.17 4.97 0.34
C MET A 160 2.72 5.37 -1.06
N LEU A 161 1.71 4.67 -1.58
CA LEU A 161 1.21 4.84 -2.94
C LEU A 161 -0.19 5.45 -2.91
N ALA A 162 -0.33 6.64 -3.47
CA ALA A 162 -1.64 7.26 -3.72
C ALA A 162 -2.12 6.91 -5.12
N SER A 163 -3.40 6.59 -5.22
CA SER A 163 -4.07 6.24 -6.46
C SER A 163 -5.45 6.86 -6.52
N GLU A 164 -5.84 7.31 -7.71
CA GLU A 164 -7.15 7.88 -8.00
C GLU A 164 -7.91 6.94 -8.92
N PHE A 165 -9.13 6.58 -8.54
CA PHE A 165 -10.07 5.82 -9.35
C PHE A 165 -11.29 6.66 -9.68
N VAL A 166 -11.99 6.27 -10.75
CA VAL A 166 -13.31 6.83 -11.11
C VAL A 166 -14.33 5.71 -11.15
N ILE A 167 -15.40 5.84 -10.36
CA ILE A 167 -16.45 4.85 -10.20
C ILE A 167 -17.79 5.55 -10.28
N GLY A 168 -18.59 5.23 -11.31
CA GLY A 168 -19.89 5.89 -11.52
C GLY A 168 -19.78 7.43 -11.62
N GLY A 169 -18.69 7.94 -12.19
CA GLY A 169 -18.42 9.37 -12.34
C GLY A 169 -17.89 10.07 -11.07
N ARG A 170 -17.73 9.34 -9.95
CA ARG A 170 -17.18 9.87 -8.70
C ARG A 170 -15.74 9.43 -8.51
N ARG A 171 -14.90 10.30 -7.93
CA ARG A 171 -13.51 9.97 -7.61
C ARG A 171 -13.41 9.26 -6.27
N LEU A 172 -12.49 8.29 -6.22
CA LEU A 172 -12.08 7.59 -5.02
C LEU A 172 -10.56 7.63 -4.95
N PHE A 173 -10.02 8.11 -3.82
CA PHE A 173 -8.59 8.07 -3.54
C PHE A 173 -8.28 6.87 -2.67
N VAL A 174 -7.38 6.02 -3.13
CA VAL A 174 -6.93 4.84 -2.40
C VAL A 174 -5.45 5.01 -2.09
N ILE A 175 -5.12 5.03 -0.80
CA ILE A 175 -3.74 5.20 -0.33
C ILE A 175 -3.28 3.86 0.26
N VAL A 176 -2.31 3.25 -0.40
CA VAL A 176 -1.74 1.96 -0.01
C VAL A 176 -0.52 2.17 0.87
N CYS A 177 -0.59 1.57 2.05
CA CYS A 177 0.43 1.67 3.09
C CYS A 177 1.17 0.35 3.30
N HIS A 178 2.45 0.41 3.65
CA HIS A 178 3.17 -0.66 4.30
C HIS A 178 4.21 -0.02 5.22
N PHE A 179 3.85 0.14 6.48
CA PHE A 179 4.68 0.85 7.45
C PHE A 179 5.90 0.05 7.89
N LYS A 180 6.81 0.71 8.58
CA LYS A 180 8.01 0.08 9.12
C LYS A 180 7.63 -1.06 10.06
N SER A 181 8.18 -2.25 9.80
CA SER A 181 7.97 -3.44 10.63
C SER A 181 8.30 -3.18 12.11
N MET A 182 7.54 -3.81 13.00
CA MET A 182 7.84 -3.86 14.44
C MET A 182 9.04 -4.74 14.78
N ARG A 183 9.53 -5.55 13.82
CA ARG A 183 10.72 -6.40 14.05
C ARG A 183 11.92 -5.53 14.36
N SER A 184 12.52 -5.78 15.49
CA SER A 184 13.73 -5.11 15.98
C SER A 184 14.61 -6.11 16.71
N SER A 185 15.92 -5.93 16.65
CA SER A 185 16.90 -6.74 17.37
C SER A 185 17.37 -6.07 18.67
N THR A 186 17.20 -4.76 18.76
CA THR A 186 17.59 -3.97 19.92
C THR A 186 16.51 -2.94 20.27
N ARG A 187 16.53 -2.43 21.50
CA ARG A 187 15.63 -1.34 21.92
C ARG A 187 15.80 -0.09 21.06
N ARG A 188 17.01 0.21 20.62
CA ARG A 188 17.29 1.34 19.73
C ARG A 188 16.61 1.17 18.38
N ASP A 189 16.63 -0.05 17.81
CA ASP A 189 15.96 -0.35 16.55
C ASP A 189 14.46 -0.25 16.70
N GLU A 190 13.92 -0.64 17.86
CA GLU A 190 12.50 -0.52 18.18
C GLU A 190 12.06 0.95 18.23
N ASP A 191 12.81 1.81 18.92
CA ASP A 191 12.53 3.24 19.01
C ASP A 191 12.62 3.91 17.64
N TYR A 192 13.60 3.52 16.82
CA TYR A 192 13.72 3.98 15.44
C TYR A 192 12.52 3.54 14.59
N ALA A 193 12.12 2.27 14.67
CA ALA A 193 10.98 1.74 13.92
C ALA A 193 9.67 2.44 14.31
N LYS A 194 9.46 2.73 15.59
CA LYS A 194 8.32 3.52 16.08
C LYS A 194 8.33 4.94 15.52
N LYS A 195 9.48 5.64 15.61
CA LYS A 195 9.64 6.99 15.05
C LYS A 195 9.30 7.02 13.57
N GLN A 196 9.75 6.00 12.82
CA GLN A 196 9.47 5.89 11.40
C GLN A 196 7.99 5.64 11.11
N ARG A 197 7.30 4.75 11.85
CA ARG A 197 5.86 4.54 11.71
C ARG A 197 5.03 5.79 12.03
N HIS A 198 5.40 6.52 13.09
CA HIS A 198 4.73 7.77 13.43
C HIS A 198 4.83 8.78 12.28
N ALA A 199 6.04 8.97 11.74
CA ALA A 199 6.26 9.88 10.61
C ALA A 199 5.53 9.42 9.34
N GLN A 200 5.45 8.11 9.06
CA GLN A 200 4.65 7.59 7.96
C GLN A 200 3.16 7.89 8.15
N ALA A 201 2.65 7.72 9.36
CA ALA A 201 1.25 8.01 9.70
C ALA A 201 0.93 9.51 9.53
N GLU A 202 1.78 10.40 10.06
CA GLU A 202 1.64 11.87 9.95
C GLU A 202 1.60 12.32 8.49
N ILE A 203 2.53 11.84 7.66
CA ILE A 203 2.58 12.19 6.23
C ILE A 203 1.28 11.82 5.50
N ILE A 204 0.75 10.61 5.77
CA ILE A 204 -0.48 10.16 5.11
C ILE A 204 -1.67 10.96 5.61
N HIS A 205 -1.73 11.20 6.92
CA HIS A 205 -2.77 12.01 7.51
C HIS A 205 -2.80 13.42 6.90
N ASP A 206 -1.64 14.06 6.80
CA ASP A 206 -1.52 15.41 6.21
C ASP A 206 -1.95 15.40 4.74
N PHE A 207 -1.48 14.44 3.94
CA PHE A 207 -1.86 14.32 2.54
C PHE A 207 -3.37 14.09 2.35
N ALA A 208 -3.97 13.25 3.18
CA ALA A 208 -5.40 12.99 3.14
C ALA A 208 -6.22 14.21 3.63
N THR A 209 -5.71 14.94 4.62
CA THR A 209 -6.28 16.22 5.08
C THR A 209 -6.23 17.28 3.99
N ASP A 210 -5.14 17.38 3.23
CA ASP A 210 -5.04 18.28 2.07
C ASP A 210 -6.07 17.92 0.98
N LEU A 211 -6.36 16.63 0.74
CA LEU A 211 -7.45 16.21 -0.14
C LEU A 211 -8.82 16.67 0.38
N LEU A 212 -9.08 16.49 1.68
CA LEU A 212 -10.33 16.94 2.33
C LEU A 212 -10.46 18.46 2.37
N ALA A 213 -9.35 19.19 2.48
CA ALA A 213 -9.36 20.65 2.37
C ALA A 213 -9.76 21.14 0.98
N CYS A 214 -9.40 20.36 -0.09
CA CYS A 214 -9.85 20.64 -1.45
C CYS A 214 -11.33 20.27 -1.68
N ASP A 215 -11.76 19.14 -1.12
CA ASP A 215 -13.14 18.65 -1.19
C ASP A 215 -13.50 17.91 0.11
N PRO A 216 -14.29 18.52 1.02
CA PRO A 216 -14.72 17.88 2.26
C PRO A 216 -15.54 16.59 2.09
N GLN A 217 -16.01 16.31 0.86
CA GLN A 217 -16.74 15.10 0.52
C GLN A 217 -15.90 14.11 -0.31
N ALA A 218 -14.57 14.32 -0.39
CA ALA A 218 -13.68 13.41 -1.09
C ALA A 218 -13.77 12.00 -0.47
N ALA A 219 -14.00 11.00 -1.31
CA ALA A 219 -13.94 9.61 -0.88
C ALA A 219 -12.48 9.17 -0.78
N ILE A 220 -12.02 8.85 0.41
CA ILE A 220 -10.62 8.45 0.69
C ILE A 220 -10.63 7.14 1.48
N VAL A 221 -9.81 6.19 1.03
CA VAL A 221 -9.56 4.92 1.74
C VAL A 221 -8.07 4.79 2.00
N LEU A 222 -7.72 4.67 3.29
CA LEU A 222 -6.36 4.39 3.76
C LEU A 222 -6.32 2.93 4.18
N LEU A 223 -5.44 2.12 3.57
CA LEU A 223 -5.37 0.68 3.87
C LEU A 223 -3.97 0.12 3.60
N GLY A 224 -3.70 -1.04 4.13
CA GLY A 224 -2.44 -1.76 3.95
C GLY A 224 -1.90 -2.28 5.28
N ASP A 225 -0.72 -2.87 5.26
CA ASP A 225 -0.04 -3.33 6.48
C ASP A 225 0.57 -2.14 7.24
N LEU A 226 -0.11 -1.72 8.29
CA LEU A 226 0.29 -0.58 9.13
C LEU A 226 1.35 -0.97 10.17
N ASN A 227 1.62 -2.28 10.33
CA ASN A 227 2.63 -2.81 11.24
C ASN A 227 2.53 -2.26 12.67
N ASP A 228 1.30 -1.94 13.11
CA ASP A 228 1.03 -1.50 14.48
C ASP A 228 -0.38 -1.90 14.90
N VAL A 229 -0.65 -1.88 16.21
CA VAL A 229 -1.95 -2.29 16.75
C VAL A 229 -2.96 -1.14 16.76
N PRO A 230 -4.28 -1.41 16.77
CA PRO A 230 -5.33 -0.39 16.64
C PRO A 230 -5.22 0.78 17.61
N ASP A 231 -4.87 0.54 18.88
CA ASP A 231 -4.77 1.58 19.90
C ASP A 231 -3.42 2.29 19.97
N SER A 232 -2.52 1.96 19.04
CA SER A 232 -1.17 2.56 19.01
C SER A 232 -1.21 4.06 18.71
N LYS A 233 -0.12 4.75 19.08
CA LYS A 233 0.08 6.14 18.67
C LYS A 233 0.13 6.29 17.14
N THR A 234 0.68 5.31 16.43
CA THR A 234 0.73 5.30 14.96
C THR A 234 -0.67 5.39 14.36
N LEU A 235 -1.61 4.54 14.84
CA LEU A 235 -2.97 4.51 14.30
C LEU A 235 -3.77 5.77 14.72
N LYS A 236 -3.53 6.30 15.92
CA LYS A 236 -4.12 7.57 16.37
C LYS A 236 -3.66 8.75 15.52
N LEU A 237 -2.38 8.81 15.16
CA LEU A 237 -1.83 9.83 14.25
C LEU A 237 -2.42 9.69 12.85
N LEU A 238 -2.51 8.47 12.32
CA LEU A 238 -3.08 8.20 10.99
C LEU A 238 -4.55 8.60 10.92
N LYS A 239 -5.33 8.17 11.91
CA LYS A 239 -6.78 8.39 11.96
C LYS A 239 -7.14 9.87 12.18
N GLY A 240 -6.46 10.54 13.12
CA GLY A 240 -6.88 11.86 13.57
C GLY A 240 -8.35 11.87 13.97
N GLU A 241 -9.03 12.98 13.67
CA GLU A 241 -10.48 13.14 13.86
C GLU A 241 -11.27 12.93 12.56
N GLN A 242 -10.57 12.80 11.42
CA GLN A 242 -11.17 12.80 10.08
C GLN A 242 -11.52 11.40 9.59
N PHE A 243 -10.85 10.36 10.10
CA PHE A 243 -11.01 8.99 9.60
C PHE A 243 -11.58 8.07 10.67
N HIS A 244 -12.32 7.07 10.19
CA HIS A 244 -12.87 6.00 10.99
C HIS A 244 -12.15 4.68 10.68
N ASN A 245 -11.78 3.91 11.70
CA ASN A 245 -11.22 2.59 11.51
C ASN A 245 -12.35 1.57 11.38
N LEU A 246 -12.50 0.98 10.20
CA LEU A 246 -13.59 0.02 9.94
C LEU A 246 -13.51 -1.25 10.79
N LEU A 247 -12.34 -1.60 11.33
CA LEU A 247 -12.20 -2.73 12.26
C LEU A 247 -12.88 -2.47 13.61
N ASP A 248 -13.06 -1.19 13.97
CA ASP A 248 -13.75 -0.81 15.22
C ASP A 248 -15.26 -1.16 15.16
N ASP A 249 -15.82 -1.34 13.95
CA ASP A 249 -17.23 -1.72 13.74
C ASP A 249 -17.46 -3.24 13.82
N LEU A 250 -16.40 -4.03 13.86
CA LEU A 250 -16.52 -5.48 13.90
C LEU A 250 -16.75 -6.01 15.31
N PRO A 251 -17.52 -7.11 15.46
CA PRO A 251 -17.69 -7.76 16.75
C PRO A 251 -16.37 -8.15 17.39
N CYS A 252 -16.33 -8.13 18.72
CA CYS A 252 -15.16 -8.57 19.48
C CYS A 252 -14.70 -9.98 19.04
N GLY A 253 -13.39 -10.10 18.76
CA GLY A 253 -12.78 -11.34 18.28
C GLY A 253 -12.84 -11.57 16.76
N GLN A 254 -13.50 -10.68 16.00
CA GLN A 254 -13.49 -10.69 14.52
C GLN A 254 -12.61 -9.59 13.92
N SER A 255 -12.20 -8.61 14.71
CA SER A 255 -11.36 -7.48 14.30
C SER A 255 -9.87 -7.87 14.28
N TYR A 256 -9.51 -8.85 13.47
CA TYR A 256 -8.11 -9.22 13.28
C TYR A 256 -7.83 -9.54 11.80
N THR A 257 -6.60 -9.26 11.36
CA THR A 257 -6.16 -9.46 9.99
C THR A 257 -5.11 -10.57 9.87
N ARG A 258 -4.44 -10.93 10.97
CA ARG A 258 -3.46 -12.03 11.02
C ARG A 258 -3.50 -12.77 12.36
N ARG A 259 -2.85 -13.95 12.37
CA ARG A 259 -2.54 -14.66 13.60
C ARG A 259 -1.02 -14.76 13.79
N HIS A 260 -0.54 -14.43 14.99
CA HIS A 260 0.84 -14.69 15.41
C HIS A 260 0.81 -15.82 16.44
N GLY A 261 1.15 -17.04 16.02
CA GLY A 261 0.82 -18.23 16.80
C GLY A 261 -0.70 -18.38 16.97
N SER A 262 -1.17 -18.46 18.21
CA SER A 262 -2.61 -18.48 18.55
C SER A 262 -3.23 -17.10 18.72
N GLN A 263 -2.43 -16.02 18.79
CA GLN A 263 -2.90 -14.67 19.08
C GLN A 263 -3.39 -13.96 17.81
N PRO A 264 -4.66 -13.52 17.77
CA PRO A 264 -5.15 -12.66 16.69
C PRO A 264 -4.55 -11.25 16.81
N GLN A 265 -4.19 -10.65 15.69
CA GLN A 265 -3.65 -9.30 15.61
C GLN A 265 -4.29 -8.57 14.43
N ALA A 266 -4.64 -7.31 14.62
CA ALA A 266 -5.04 -6.39 13.56
C ALA A 266 -3.82 -5.51 13.22
N LEU A 267 -3.25 -5.71 12.04
CA LEU A 267 -2.09 -4.94 11.56
C LEU A 267 -2.37 -4.25 10.22
N ASP A 268 -3.43 -4.70 9.51
CA ASP A 268 -3.82 -4.22 8.17
C ASP A 268 -5.12 -3.43 8.22
#